data_b7e0187c533f0ce708ddbee7f43ce9c9
#
_entry.id   b7e0187c533f0ce708ddbee7f43ce9c9
#
_cell.length_a   1.000
_cell.length_b   1.000
_cell.length_c   1.000
_cell.angle_alpha   90.00
_cell.angle_beta   90.00
_cell.angle_gamma   90.00
#
_symmetry.space_group_name_H-M   'P 1'
#
loop_
_entity.id
_entity.type
_entity.pdbx_description
1 polymer ?
#
loop_
_entity_poly.entity_id
_entity_poly.type
_entity_poly.pdbx_seq_one_letter_code
_entity_poly.pdbx_strand_id
1 'polypeptide(L)'
;MTFFKRAAATALAAVILASTGLTAFAEANPEETSIIQTGDTGETSVIDTGGEDTETKVIDTGENTETSIVDPEEGAKEDEGSGLDVWDEQYEEINIEGWTQWDGKTKMESGTNYYIEGKVDPRSNFTVPKDSHLLLRSGAQLVIYKGKEFNIRGILTVEPGAEIIASGTVTVYNKAGVENYGSVKGSVSSVFRIAGDFINRSTGKITLSGTTNIYKDGVLLNYGETALTSNSKTMVTGDFQTPETGRLLCRGYFAVTINGRTTQAGYFSLTGEVVNSGVFVFERTVRYYKSKAARFAVSKSSRLIDYRYSSSSHPSGDSGNNEGTTDIGIKGIDVSYAQGAIDWAAVKESGVEFAIIRSSRGPVSSTRPAAEDTTFKYNITEAAKAGIHVGVYHYLYAETVADAKKEAQFFLKTIEPYQIDYPVVLDVEEQSQAKLGKSNITKIVKAFLDEVSAAGYYAMLYSNKTWLTQYLDMSQLSDYEVWLAQWNTVPTYKGDFGIWQYSCKGIVSGIDGYVDLNLSYKDYAKIIKKGGYNHLT
;
A
#
# COMPACT_ATOMS: atom_id res chain seq x y z
N MET A 1 30.09 0.22 -1.52
CA MET A 1 29.11 -0.82 -1.12
C MET A 1 27.71 -0.24 -0.90
N THR A 2 27.57 1.02 -0.54
CA THR A 2 26.32 1.75 -0.26
C THR A 2 25.52 2.11 -1.54
N PHE A 3 26.18 2.33 -2.65
CA PHE A 3 25.55 2.66 -3.95
C PHE A 3 24.67 1.52 -4.51
N PHE A 4 25.01 0.26 -4.21
CA PHE A 4 24.24 -0.91 -4.65
C PHE A 4 22.92 -1.11 -3.88
N LYS A 5 22.81 -0.64 -2.64
CA LYS A 5 21.58 -0.76 -1.85
C LYS A 5 20.51 0.24 -2.29
N ARG A 6 20.88 1.49 -2.65
CA ARG A 6 19.91 2.51 -3.15
C ARG A 6 19.42 2.20 -4.56
N ALA A 7 20.32 1.73 -5.44
CA ALA A 7 19.92 1.24 -6.75
C ALA A 7 18.97 0.03 -6.66
N ALA A 8 19.07 -0.78 -5.59
CA ALA A 8 18.18 -1.91 -5.37
C ALA A 8 16.77 -1.49 -4.98
N ALA A 9 16.59 -0.45 -4.17
CA ALA A 9 15.25 0.04 -3.80
C ALA A 9 14.51 0.67 -5.00
N THR A 10 15.22 1.46 -5.82
CA THR A 10 14.66 2.04 -7.05
C THR A 10 14.54 1.00 -8.18
N ALA A 11 15.47 0.04 -8.25
CA ALA A 11 15.40 -1.06 -9.19
C ALA A 11 14.37 -2.13 -8.80
N LEU A 12 14.06 -2.27 -7.49
CA LEU A 12 13.06 -3.23 -7.02
C LEU A 12 11.63 -2.79 -7.41
N ALA A 13 11.33 -1.49 -7.38
CA ALA A 13 10.09 -0.96 -7.95
C ALA A 13 10.00 -1.21 -9.46
N ALA A 14 11.13 -1.16 -10.17
CA ALA A 14 11.19 -1.46 -11.61
C ALA A 14 11.16 -2.97 -11.92
N VAL A 15 11.75 -3.82 -11.06
CA VAL A 15 11.80 -5.28 -11.24
C VAL A 15 10.46 -5.94 -10.91
N ILE A 16 9.72 -5.46 -9.92
CA ILE A 16 8.38 -5.97 -9.62
C ILE A 16 7.40 -5.61 -10.75
N LEU A 17 7.57 -4.45 -11.39
CA LEU A 17 6.79 -4.07 -12.59
C LEU A 17 7.21 -4.84 -13.86
N ALA A 18 8.46 -5.31 -13.95
CA ALA A 18 8.92 -6.12 -15.08
C ALA A 18 8.51 -7.59 -14.97
N SER A 19 8.21 -8.11 -13.78
CA SER A 19 7.73 -9.49 -13.58
C SER A 19 6.23 -9.66 -13.79
N THR A 20 5.45 -8.57 -13.82
CA THR A 20 3.98 -8.63 -13.97
C THR A 20 3.47 -8.53 -15.41
N GLY A 21 4.36 -8.55 -16.43
CA GLY A 21 3.97 -8.69 -17.84
C GLY A 21 2.90 -7.70 -18.33
N LEU A 22 2.81 -6.50 -17.76
CA LEU A 22 1.93 -5.44 -18.27
C LEU A 22 2.55 -4.84 -19.53
N THR A 23 2.19 -5.45 -20.67
CA THR A 23 2.36 -4.85 -21.98
C THR A 23 1.67 -3.49 -22.01
N ALA A 24 2.39 -2.53 -22.58
CA ALA A 24 1.99 -1.19 -22.92
C ALA A 24 0.47 -0.99 -23.05
N PHE A 25 -0.12 -0.26 -22.13
CA PHE A 25 -1.30 0.53 -22.42
C PHE A 25 -0.87 1.97 -22.62
N ALA A 26 -1.43 2.54 -23.67
CA ALA A 26 -1.22 3.89 -24.16
C ALA A 26 -1.21 4.91 -23.01
N GLU A 27 -0.40 5.94 -23.18
CA GLU A 27 -0.36 7.15 -22.38
C GLU A 27 -1.80 7.61 -22.08
N ALA A 28 -2.30 7.33 -20.89
CA ALA A 28 -3.55 7.91 -20.43
C ALA A 28 -3.29 9.41 -20.25
N ASN A 29 -3.79 10.20 -21.17
CA ASN A 29 -3.75 11.65 -21.10
C ASN A 29 -4.50 12.09 -19.83
N PRO A 30 -3.94 12.93 -18.95
CA PRO A 30 -4.62 13.40 -17.75
C PRO A 30 -5.89 14.22 -18.01
N GLU A 31 -6.27 14.44 -19.29
CA GLU A 31 -7.37 15.30 -19.68
C GLU A 31 -8.76 14.63 -19.76
N GLU A 32 -8.86 13.30 -19.65
CA GLU A 32 -10.15 12.59 -19.70
C GLU A 32 -10.67 12.14 -18.33
N THR A 33 -10.69 12.99 -17.35
CA THR A 33 -11.53 12.80 -16.17
C THR A 33 -12.45 14.00 -16.02
N SER A 34 -13.75 13.76 -16.12
CA SER A 34 -14.83 14.72 -16.02
C SER A 34 -14.60 15.75 -14.91
N ILE A 35 -14.48 17.01 -15.32
CA ILE A 35 -14.38 18.18 -14.44
C ILE A 35 -15.75 18.37 -13.79
N ILE A 36 -15.81 18.30 -12.46
CA ILE A 36 -16.95 18.79 -11.71
C ILE A 36 -16.85 20.31 -11.71
N GLN A 37 -17.67 20.98 -12.53
CA GLN A 37 -17.85 22.43 -12.45
C GLN A 37 -18.76 22.73 -11.25
N THR A 38 -18.24 23.41 -10.26
CA THR A 38 -19.06 24.03 -9.23
C THR A 38 -19.56 25.36 -9.73
N GLY A 39 -20.88 25.47 -9.94
CA GLY A 39 -21.54 26.76 -10.18
C GLY A 39 -21.50 27.63 -8.92
N ASP A 40 -21.48 28.93 -9.14
CA ASP A 40 -21.30 30.01 -8.15
C ASP A 40 -22.60 30.30 -7.35
N THR A 41 -23.24 29.27 -6.81
CA THR A 41 -24.36 29.43 -5.88
C THR A 41 -24.23 28.37 -4.78
N GLY A 42 -23.88 28.79 -3.60
CA GLY A 42 -23.59 28.09 -2.33
C GLY A 42 -24.40 26.83 -1.93
N GLU A 43 -24.86 26.02 -2.86
CA GLU A 43 -25.47 24.72 -2.60
C GLU A 43 -24.64 23.63 -3.29
N THR A 44 -24.08 22.75 -2.49
CA THR A 44 -23.33 21.58 -2.93
C THR A 44 -24.30 20.53 -3.46
N SER A 45 -24.55 20.51 -4.77
CA SER A 45 -25.22 19.39 -5.41
C SER A 45 -24.17 18.33 -5.80
N VAL A 46 -24.32 17.14 -5.26
CA VAL A 46 -23.60 15.94 -5.73
C VAL A 46 -24.28 15.53 -7.03
N ILE A 47 -23.57 15.61 -8.13
CA ILE A 47 -24.06 15.05 -9.41
C ILE A 47 -23.72 13.56 -9.40
N ASP A 48 -24.75 12.74 -9.21
CA ASP A 48 -24.70 11.29 -9.39
C ASP A 48 -24.79 10.96 -10.88
N THR A 49 -23.80 10.25 -11.40
CA THR A 49 -23.85 9.68 -12.73
C THR A 49 -24.39 8.25 -12.67
N GLY A 50 -25.69 8.13 -12.48
CA GLY A 50 -26.44 6.91 -12.79
C GLY A 50 -26.80 6.03 -11.59
N GLY A 51 -28.06 6.12 -11.16
CA GLY A 51 -28.81 5.05 -10.50
C GLY A 51 -29.03 5.22 -9.01
N GLU A 52 -30.26 5.59 -8.69
CA GLU A 52 -31.01 5.43 -7.44
C GLU A 52 -30.38 5.89 -6.11
N ASP A 53 -31.08 6.82 -5.49
CA ASP A 53 -30.97 7.40 -4.15
C ASP A 53 -29.94 6.78 -3.18
N THR A 54 -28.75 7.36 -3.12
CA THR A 54 -27.76 7.03 -2.10
C THR A 54 -27.90 7.97 -0.90
N GLU A 55 -28.62 7.54 0.13
CA GLU A 55 -28.55 8.20 1.44
C GLU A 55 -27.13 8.11 2.01
N THR A 56 -26.56 9.26 2.32
CA THR A 56 -25.27 9.36 3.01
C THR A 56 -25.49 9.23 4.51
N LYS A 57 -24.92 8.20 5.13
CA LYS A 57 -24.99 8.02 6.58
C LYS A 57 -23.87 8.83 7.25
N VAL A 58 -24.22 9.76 8.13
CA VAL A 58 -23.26 10.44 9.00
C VAL A 58 -23.02 9.55 10.21
N ILE A 59 -21.80 9.10 10.41
CA ILE A 59 -21.43 8.36 11.61
C ILE A 59 -20.87 9.36 12.60
N ASP A 60 -21.62 9.60 13.68
CA ASP A 60 -21.10 10.26 14.86
C ASP A 60 -20.34 9.21 15.69
N THR A 61 -19.02 9.27 15.69
CA THR A 61 -18.16 8.39 16.47
C THR A 61 -17.94 8.95 17.89
N GLY A 62 -18.87 9.72 18.39
CA GLY A 62 -18.76 10.37 19.67
C GLY A 62 -19.24 9.49 20.82
N GLU A 63 -18.35 8.83 21.53
CA GLU A 63 -18.55 8.59 22.95
C GLU A 63 -17.94 9.73 23.76
N ASN A 64 -18.79 10.35 24.61
CA ASN A 64 -18.38 11.33 25.60
C ASN A 64 -17.46 10.70 26.64
N THR A 65 -16.16 10.83 26.45
CA THR A 65 -15.24 10.88 27.58
C THR A 65 -14.80 12.33 27.72
N GLU A 66 -15.32 12.99 28.77
CA GLU A 66 -14.82 14.28 29.23
C GLU A 66 -13.35 14.10 29.65
N THR A 67 -12.45 14.30 28.71
CA THR A 67 -11.07 14.62 29.02
C THR A 67 -10.89 16.11 28.75
N SER A 68 -10.49 16.81 29.80
CA SER A 68 -10.24 18.24 29.84
C SER A 68 -9.48 18.71 28.60
N ILE A 69 -10.07 19.69 27.93
CA ILE A 69 -9.54 20.36 26.77
C ILE A 69 -8.32 21.16 27.22
N VAL A 70 -7.13 20.72 26.86
CA VAL A 70 -5.93 21.55 26.86
C VAL A 70 -5.77 22.06 25.43
N ASP A 71 -5.72 23.38 25.28
CA ASP A 71 -5.48 24.06 24.01
C ASP A 71 -4.12 23.61 23.44
N PRO A 72 -4.03 23.10 22.19
CA PRO A 72 -2.78 22.58 21.67
C PRO A 72 -1.72 23.63 21.33
N GLU A 73 -1.97 24.92 21.58
CA GLU A 73 -1.00 26.00 21.31
C GLU A 73 -0.14 26.41 22.53
N GLU A 74 -0.46 25.96 23.75
CA GLU A 74 0.38 26.19 24.92
C GLU A 74 0.69 24.88 25.67
N GLY A 75 1.92 24.36 25.51
CA GLY A 75 2.50 23.44 26.47
C GLY A 75 2.80 22.02 26.02
N ALA A 76 3.25 21.78 24.79
CA ALA A 76 3.97 20.55 24.48
C ALA A 76 5.36 20.63 25.12
N LYS A 77 5.46 20.18 26.38
CA LYS A 77 6.74 19.74 26.94
C LYS A 77 7.14 18.48 26.19
N GLU A 78 8.34 18.51 25.63
CA GLU A 78 9.01 17.34 25.08
C GLU A 78 9.04 16.24 26.16
N ASP A 79 8.35 15.15 25.89
CA ASP A 79 8.41 13.94 26.70
C ASP A 79 9.67 13.19 26.27
N GLU A 80 10.75 13.40 27.02
CA GLU A 80 11.98 12.61 26.89
C GLU A 80 11.69 11.21 27.44
N GLY A 81 11.65 10.20 26.56
CA GLY A 81 11.95 8.84 26.98
C GLY A 81 10.89 7.78 26.84
N SER A 82 10.84 7.20 25.69
CA SER A 82 10.86 5.73 25.56
C SER A 82 11.57 5.44 24.24
N GLY A 83 12.82 4.99 24.33
CA GLY A 83 13.60 4.57 23.18
C GLY A 83 12.99 3.32 22.57
N LEU A 84 12.17 3.52 21.58
CA LEU A 84 11.98 2.59 20.49
C LEU A 84 12.84 3.15 19.37
N ASP A 85 13.91 2.47 19.03
CA ASP A 85 14.69 2.71 17.83
C ASP A 85 13.77 2.49 16.63
N VAL A 86 12.99 3.53 16.29
CA VAL A 86 12.32 3.63 15.01
C VAL A 86 13.44 3.76 13.99
N TRP A 87 13.59 2.80 13.11
CA TRP A 87 14.49 2.87 11.98
C TRP A 87 14.02 3.99 11.04
N ASP A 88 14.29 5.22 11.48
CA ASP A 88 14.22 6.41 10.66
C ASP A 88 15.47 6.35 9.78
N GLU A 89 15.32 6.08 8.49
CA GLU A 89 16.42 6.27 7.56
C GLU A 89 16.80 7.75 7.65
N GLN A 90 17.83 8.02 8.45
CA GLN A 90 18.42 9.35 8.47
C GLN A 90 18.79 9.69 7.05
N TYR A 91 18.43 10.90 6.61
CA TYR A 91 18.82 11.38 5.30
C TYR A 91 20.34 11.20 5.12
N GLU A 92 20.74 10.36 4.18
CA GLU A 92 22.14 10.26 3.76
C GLU A 92 22.39 11.24 2.63
N GLU A 93 23.41 12.07 2.78
CA GLU A 93 23.77 13.06 1.78
C GLU A 93 24.05 12.40 0.43
N ILE A 94 23.37 12.87 -0.62
CA ILE A 94 23.54 12.36 -1.98
C ILE A 94 24.84 12.93 -2.56
N ASN A 95 25.75 12.06 -3.00
CA ASN A 95 26.93 12.47 -3.75
C ASN A 95 26.49 13.04 -5.11
N ILE A 96 26.81 14.31 -5.34
CA ILE A 96 26.46 15.05 -6.58
C ILE A 96 27.63 15.16 -7.56
N GLU A 97 28.72 14.40 -7.38
CA GLU A 97 29.81 14.38 -8.35
C GLU A 97 29.28 14.02 -9.75
N GLY A 98 29.59 14.87 -10.73
CA GLY A 98 29.08 14.73 -12.10
C GLY A 98 27.65 15.22 -12.35
N TRP A 99 26.97 15.77 -11.33
CA TRP A 99 25.65 16.38 -11.51
C TRP A 99 25.74 17.80 -12.04
N THR A 100 24.69 18.28 -12.70
CA THR A 100 24.62 19.62 -13.27
C THR A 100 23.81 20.55 -12.38
N GLN A 101 24.35 21.69 -12.00
CA GLN A 101 23.56 22.72 -11.31
C GLN A 101 22.51 23.31 -12.26
N TRP A 102 21.24 23.28 -11.85
CA TRP A 102 20.16 23.82 -12.65
C TRP A 102 19.81 25.26 -12.27
N ASP A 103 19.76 26.12 -13.27
CA ASP A 103 19.54 27.57 -13.13
C ASP A 103 18.06 27.99 -13.22
N GLY A 104 17.13 27.04 -13.44
CA GLY A 104 15.71 27.32 -13.62
C GLY A 104 15.32 27.81 -15.04
N LYS A 105 16.24 27.89 -15.98
CA LYS A 105 16.02 28.40 -17.35
C LYS A 105 16.31 27.36 -18.40
N THR A 106 17.38 26.63 -18.23
CA THR A 106 17.83 25.61 -19.18
C THR A 106 16.90 24.40 -19.12
N LYS A 107 16.52 23.85 -20.29
CA LYS A 107 15.76 22.61 -20.35
C LYS A 107 16.61 21.45 -19.81
N MET A 108 16.03 20.66 -18.93
CA MET A 108 16.68 19.43 -18.44
C MET A 108 16.67 18.34 -19.52
N GLU A 109 17.80 17.65 -19.69
CA GLU A 109 17.96 16.54 -20.63
C GLU A 109 17.81 15.19 -19.93
N SER A 110 17.22 14.20 -20.61
CA SER A 110 17.04 12.85 -20.09
C SER A 110 18.39 12.16 -19.83
N GLY A 111 18.45 11.40 -18.74
CA GLY A 111 19.69 10.71 -18.33
C GLY A 111 20.71 11.60 -17.64
N THR A 112 20.40 12.90 -17.43
CA THR A 112 21.26 13.83 -16.70
C THR A 112 20.67 14.12 -15.33
N ASN A 113 21.49 14.08 -14.29
CA ASN A 113 21.09 14.44 -12.94
C ASN A 113 21.39 15.90 -12.64
N TYR A 114 20.48 16.53 -11.95
CA TYR A 114 20.53 17.97 -11.65
C TYR A 114 20.40 18.24 -10.16
N TYR A 115 21.00 19.35 -9.72
CA TYR A 115 20.78 19.86 -8.37
C TYR A 115 20.47 21.36 -8.38
N ILE A 116 19.79 21.82 -7.33
CA ILE A 116 19.50 23.23 -7.07
C ILE A 116 20.18 23.64 -5.77
N GLU A 117 20.90 24.78 -5.81
CA GLU A 117 21.37 25.52 -4.65
C GLU A 117 20.76 26.92 -4.65
N GLY A 118 20.42 27.43 -3.48
CA GLY A 118 19.78 28.73 -3.34
C GLY A 118 18.37 28.78 -3.93
N LYS A 119 17.93 29.97 -4.35
CA LYS A 119 16.58 30.17 -4.85
C LYS A 119 16.52 30.07 -6.37
N VAL A 120 15.65 29.19 -6.86
CA VAL A 120 15.33 29.02 -8.28
C VAL A 120 13.84 29.26 -8.48
N ASP A 121 13.48 30.17 -9.39
CA ASP A 121 12.10 30.59 -9.67
C ASP A 121 11.77 30.57 -11.16
N PRO A 122 11.61 29.40 -11.79
CA PRO A 122 11.37 29.26 -13.21
C PRO A 122 10.13 30.04 -13.64
N ARG A 123 10.25 30.81 -14.75
CA ARG A 123 9.13 31.58 -15.34
C ARG A 123 8.41 30.83 -16.45
N SER A 124 8.86 29.63 -16.79
CA SER A 124 8.28 28.71 -17.77
C SER A 124 7.88 27.41 -17.10
N ASN A 125 7.12 26.56 -17.82
CA ASN A 125 6.91 25.18 -17.45
C ASN A 125 8.23 24.41 -17.56
N PHE A 126 8.46 23.46 -16.65
CA PHE A 126 9.66 22.65 -16.68
C PHE A 126 9.39 21.21 -16.23
N THR A 127 10.29 20.33 -16.60
CA THR A 127 10.12 18.89 -16.41
C THR A 127 11.42 18.28 -15.93
N VAL A 128 11.37 17.46 -14.87
CA VAL A 128 12.41 16.47 -14.57
C VAL A 128 12.16 15.28 -15.50
N PRO A 129 13.05 15.03 -16.48
CA PRO A 129 12.83 13.98 -17.46
C PRO A 129 12.82 12.59 -16.83
N LYS A 130 12.28 11.61 -17.54
CA LYS A 130 12.46 10.20 -17.21
C LYS A 130 13.97 9.88 -17.19
N ASP A 131 14.36 8.97 -16.30
CA ASP A 131 15.77 8.57 -16.09
C ASP A 131 16.71 9.72 -15.64
N SER A 132 16.14 10.78 -15.05
CA SER A 132 16.85 11.91 -14.46
C SER A 132 16.44 12.12 -13.01
N HIS A 133 17.35 12.69 -12.23
CA HIS A 133 17.12 13.03 -10.83
C HIS A 133 17.34 14.54 -10.62
N LEU A 134 16.39 15.21 -9.99
CA LEU A 134 16.53 16.58 -9.50
C LEU A 134 16.65 16.56 -7.98
N LEU A 135 17.72 17.13 -7.45
CA LEU A 135 17.97 17.28 -6.02
C LEU A 135 17.86 18.75 -5.61
N LEU A 136 16.98 19.05 -4.66
CA LEU A 136 16.99 20.34 -3.96
C LEU A 136 17.87 20.20 -2.73
N ARG A 137 19.03 20.88 -2.74
CA ARG A 137 19.99 20.83 -1.64
C ARG A 137 19.50 21.64 -0.42
N SER A 138 20.04 21.34 0.74
CA SER A 138 19.71 22.05 1.98
C SER A 138 19.81 23.58 1.79
N GLY A 139 18.78 24.29 2.21
CA GLY A 139 18.65 25.74 1.99
C GLY A 139 18.16 26.17 0.60
N ALA A 140 18.02 25.22 -0.35
CA ALA A 140 17.48 25.54 -1.67
C ALA A 140 15.97 25.82 -1.61
N GLN A 141 15.51 26.71 -2.48
CA GLN A 141 14.11 27.06 -2.64
C GLN A 141 13.69 27.01 -4.11
N LEU A 142 12.70 26.18 -4.44
CA LEU A 142 12.11 26.09 -5.77
C LEU A 142 10.70 26.69 -5.75
N VAL A 143 10.47 27.72 -6.60
CA VAL A 143 9.20 28.45 -6.63
C VAL A 143 8.46 28.17 -7.94
N ILE A 144 7.23 27.61 -7.84
CA ILE A 144 6.35 27.37 -8.98
C ILE A 144 5.20 28.38 -8.97
N TYR A 145 5.18 29.29 -9.94
CA TYR A 145 4.18 30.36 -10.03
C TYR A 145 2.83 29.86 -10.52
N LYS A 146 1.77 30.59 -10.18
CA LYS A 146 0.41 30.37 -10.69
C LYS A 146 0.41 30.32 -12.23
N GLY A 147 -0.27 29.30 -12.79
CA GLY A 147 -0.31 29.07 -14.22
C GLY A 147 0.95 28.45 -14.81
N LYS A 148 1.91 28.03 -13.97
CA LYS A 148 3.10 27.28 -14.39
C LYS A 148 3.00 25.82 -13.93
N GLU A 149 3.68 24.95 -14.67
CA GLU A 149 3.68 23.51 -14.44
C GLU A 149 5.07 23.00 -14.12
N PHE A 150 5.18 22.23 -13.06
CA PHE A 150 6.34 21.44 -12.73
C PHE A 150 5.99 19.96 -12.91
N ASN A 151 6.57 19.34 -13.91
CA ASN A 151 6.32 17.95 -14.28
C ASN A 151 7.46 17.06 -13.82
N ILE A 152 7.18 16.03 -13.03
CA ILE A 152 8.15 15.08 -12.51
C ILE A 152 7.88 13.75 -13.19
N ARG A 153 8.78 13.34 -14.11
CA ARG A 153 8.75 12.06 -14.82
C ARG A 153 9.89 11.14 -14.36
N GLY A 154 10.91 11.68 -13.73
CA GLY A 154 12.03 11.02 -13.07
C GLY A 154 11.90 11.05 -11.57
N ILE A 155 13.00 11.30 -10.88
CA ILE A 155 13.08 11.37 -9.41
C ILE A 155 13.28 12.82 -8.97
N LEU A 156 12.60 13.20 -7.90
CA LEU A 156 12.81 14.45 -7.18
C LEU A 156 13.13 14.15 -5.72
N THR A 157 14.22 14.67 -5.20
CA THR A 157 14.53 14.66 -3.76
C THR A 157 14.61 16.08 -3.22
N VAL A 158 13.95 16.29 -2.08
CA VAL A 158 13.99 17.56 -1.32
C VAL A 158 14.73 17.31 -0.02
N GLU A 159 15.96 17.82 0.12
CA GLU A 159 16.79 17.65 1.33
C GLU A 159 16.18 18.33 2.56
N PRO A 160 16.59 17.92 3.77
CA PRO A 160 16.27 18.66 4.99
C PRO A 160 16.70 20.13 4.86
N GLY A 161 15.80 21.06 5.19
CA GLY A 161 16.04 22.50 5.02
C GLY A 161 15.78 23.06 3.62
N ALA A 162 15.53 22.22 2.61
CA ALA A 162 15.09 22.67 1.29
C ALA A 162 13.57 22.87 1.23
N GLU A 163 13.12 23.70 0.29
CA GLU A 163 11.72 24.07 0.19
C GLU A 163 11.19 24.11 -1.24
N ILE A 164 9.99 23.58 -1.46
CA ILE A 164 9.18 23.82 -2.65
C ILE A 164 8.00 24.71 -2.30
N ILE A 165 7.83 25.82 -3.03
CA ILE A 165 6.68 26.73 -2.89
C ILE A 165 5.89 26.71 -4.19
N ALA A 166 4.69 26.12 -4.17
CA ALA A 166 3.87 25.97 -5.35
C ALA A 166 2.60 26.83 -5.27
N SER A 167 2.40 27.67 -6.29
CA SER A 167 1.13 28.33 -6.61
C SER A 167 0.57 27.84 -7.96
N GLY A 168 1.37 27.10 -8.69
CA GLY A 168 1.05 26.46 -9.96
C GLY A 168 0.73 24.97 -9.80
N THR A 169 0.89 24.22 -10.88
CA THR A 169 0.63 22.78 -10.92
C THR A 169 1.92 21.98 -10.72
N VAL A 170 1.90 21.00 -9.83
CA VAL A 170 2.97 20.00 -9.65
C VAL A 170 2.39 18.64 -10.01
N THR A 171 2.97 17.97 -10.99
CA THR A 171 2.51 16.65 -11.46
C THR A 171 3.60 15.60 -11.28
N VAL A 172 3.32 14.58 -10.50
CA VAL A 172 4.14 13.36 -10.36
C VAL A 172 3.51 12.30 -11.26
N TYR A 173 4.20 11.98 -12.35
CA TYR A 173 3.70 11.02 -13.34
C TYR A 173 3.87 9.58 -12.85
N ASN A 174 3.13 8.66 -13.49
CA ASN A 174 3.27 7.23 -13.23
C ASN A 174 4.74 6.79 -13.38
N LYS A 175 5.23 5.99 -12.42
CA LYS A 175 6.63 5.55 -12.27
C LYS A 175 7.64 6.65 -11.91
N ALA A 176 7.21 7.88 -11.69
CA ALA A 176 8.03 8.92 -11.11
C ALA A 176 7.98 8.86 -9.58
N GLY A 177 9.03 9.34 -8.92
CA GLY A 177 9.15 9.37 -7.47
C GLY A 177 9.48 10.74 -6.91
N VAL A 178 8.89 11.06 -5.77
CA VAL A 178 9.27 12.23 -4.95
C VAL A 178 9.61 11.75 -3.55
N GLU A 179 10.78 12.13 -3.06
CA GLU A 179 11.21 11.94 -1.67
C GLU A 179 11.36 13.31 -1.00
N ASN A 180 10.52 13.59 -0.03
CA ASN A 180 10.55 14.86 0.69
C ASN A 180 11.06 14.69 2.12
N TYR A 181 12.24 15.18 2.39
CA TYR A 181 12.83 15.33 3.74
C TYR A 181 12.75 16.78 4.24
N GLY A 182 12.43 17.72 3.35
CA GLY A 182 12.33 19.15 3.58
C GLY A 182 10.89 19.63 3.68
N SER A 183 10.59 20.74 3.01
CA SER A 183 9.27 21.39 3.05
C SER A 183 8.62 21.51 1.68
N VAL A 184 7.34 21.13 1.57
CA VAL A 184 6.52 21.35 0.37
C VAL A 184 5.28 22.14 0.74
N LYS A 185 5.17 23.36 0.20
CA LYS A 185 4.05 24.27 0.46
C LYS A 185 3.24 24.54 -0.81
N GLY A 186 1.95 24.25 -0.75
CA GLY A 186 0.99 24.56 -1.81
C GLY A 186 0.04 25.68 -1.39
N SER A 187 -0.01 26.77 -2.16
CA SER A 187 -0.95 27.86 -1.94
C SER A 187 -2.38 27.45 -2.35
N VAL A 188 -3.37 28.33 -2.11
CA VAL A 188 -4.80 28.08 -2.48
C VAL A 188 -4.99 27.84 -3.99
N SER A 189 -4.10 28.39 -4.82
CA SER A 189 -4.14 28.20 -6.28
C SER A 189 -3.33 27.00 -6.77
N SER A 190 -2.62 26.30 -5.89
CA SER A 190 -1.81 25.15 -6.28
C SER A 190 -2.65 23.95 -6.65
N VAL A 191 -2.13 23.15 -7.58
CA VAL A 191 -2.71 21.85 -7.94
C VAL A 191 -1.61 20.80 -7.86
N PHE A 192 -1.78 19.80 -7.01
CA PHE A 192 -0.91 18.62 -6.96
C PHE A 192 -1.62 17.44 -7.62
N ARG A 193 -0.97 16.83 -8.59
CA ARG A 193 -1.43 15.66 -9.33
C ARG A 193 -0.44 14.52 -9.09
N ILE A 194 -0.84 13.49 -8.36
CA ILE A 194 0.03 12.40 -7.94
C ILE A 194 -0.46 11.12 -8.61
N ALA A 195 0.25 10.69 -9.65
CA ALA A 195 0.04 9.43 -10.35
C ALA A 195 1.21 8.45 -10.16
N GLY A 196 2.31 8.90 -9.58
CA GLY A 196 3.47 8.12 -9.12
C GLY A 196 3.55 8.10 -7.61
N ASP A 197 4.76 7.87 -7.08
CA ASP A 197 5.00 7.75 -5.65
C ASP A 197 5.46 9.11 -5.07
N PHE A 198 4.78 9.57 -4.02
CA PHE A 198 5.18 10.74 -3.24
C PHE A 198 5.40 10.31 -1.79
N ILE A 199 6.64 10.27 -1.37
CA ILE A 199 7.04 9.84 -0.03
C ILE A 199 7.44 11.07 0.79
N ASN A 200 6.66 11.37 1.82
CA ASN A 200 6.99 12.37 2.82
C ASN A 200 7.72 11.69 3.97
N ARG A 201 9.02 11.84 4.04
CA ARG A 201 9.88 11.21 5.06
C ARG A 201 9.64 11.83 6.44
N SER A 202 10.16 11.25 7.50
CA SER A 202 9.88 11.63 8.89
C SER A 202 10.19 13.11 9.22
N THR A 203 11.25 13.67 8.66
CA THR A 203 11.57 15.11 8.79
C THR A 203 10.76 15.99 7.84
N GLY A 204 10.10 15.38 6.85
CA GLY A 204 9.40 16.09 5.79
C GLY A 204 8.10 16.75 6.25
N LYS A 205 7.85 17.95 5.76
CA LYS A 205 6.62 18.71 6.01
C LYS A 205 5.92 19.05 4.71
N ILE A 206 4.64 18.72 4.63
CA ILE A 206 3.76 19.08 3.51
C ILE A 206 2.65 19.97 4.05
N THR A 207 2.45 21.16 3.45
CA THR A 207 1.33 22.05 3.77
C THR A 207 0.60 22.43 2.50
N LEU A 208 -0.65 21.98 2.35
CA LEU A 208 -1.43 22.16 1.13
C LEU A 208 -2.70 22.96 1.41
N SER A 209 -2.89 24.04 0.65
CA SER A 209 -4.08 24.89 0.71
C SER A 209 -4.92 24.83 -0.58
N GLY A 210 -4.39 24.26 -1.65
CA GLY A 210 -5.04 24.11 -2.95
C GLY A 210 -5.67 22.74 -3.16
N THR A 211 -5.73 22.32 -4.42
CA THR A 211 -6.28 21.02 -4.82
C THR A 211 -5.18 19.95 -4.87
N THR A 212 -5.46 18.77 -4.36
CA THR A 212 -4.58 17.60 -4.45
C THR A 212 -5.37 16.41 -4.95
N ASN A 213 -4.92 15.80 -6.05
CA ASN A 213 -5.52 14.61 -6.61
C ASN A 213 -4.49 13.47 -6.59
N ILE A 214 -4.79 12.39 -5.88
CA ILE A 214 -4.02 11.15 -5.90
C ILE A 214 -4.78 10.21 -6.83
N TYR A 215 -4.21 9.96 -8.02
CA TYR A 215 -4.84 9.14 -9.07
C TYR A 215 -4.71 7.66 -8.75
N LYS A 216 -5.40 6.81 -9.52
CA LYS A 216 -5.55 5.36 -9.28
C LYS A 216 -4.24 4.61 -8.95
N ASP A 217 -3.15 4.94 -9.66
CA ASP A 217 -1.85 4.29 -9.46
C ASP A 217 -0.89 5.11 -8.58
N GLY A 218 -1.36 6.29 -8.14
CA GLY A 218 -0.57 7.19 -7.30
C GLY A 218 -0.63 6.80 -5.82
N VAL A 219 0.50 7.00 -5.14
CA VAL A 219 0.65 6.78 -3.70
C VAL A 219 1.18 8.05 -3.04
N LEU A 220 0.54 8.49 -1.96
CA LEU A 220 1.14 9.44 -1.02
C LEU A 220 1.39 8.70 0.30
N LEU A 221 2.66 8.56 0.64
CA LEU A 221 3.12 7.89 1.84
C LEU A 221 3.70 8.92 2.80
N ASN A 222 3.08 9.08 3.96
CA ASN A 222 3.35 10.19 4.87
C ASN A 222 3.94 9.72 6.21
N TYR A 223 5.26 9.60 6.30
CA TYR A 223 5.97 9.35 7.57
C TYR A 223 6.20 10.62 8.40
N GLY A 224 6.20 11.79 7.74
CA GLY A 224 6.36 13.11 8.36
C GLY A 224 5.03 13.78 8.67
N GLU A 225 4.97 15.10 8.53
CA GLU A 225 3.76 15.88 8.77
C GLU A 225 3.11 16.33 7.45
N THR A 226 1.83 16.03 7.27
CA THR A 226 1.00 16.57 6.18
C THR A 226 -0.15 17.38 6.76
N ALA A 227 -0.17 18.68 6.49
CA ALA A 227 -1.23 19.62 6.88
C ALA A 227 -2.06 20.03 5.66
N LEU A 228 -3.32 19.61 5.65
CA LEU A 228 -4.34 20.03 4.70
C LEU A 228 -5.10 21.20 5.32
N THR A 229 -4.88 22.43 4.85
CA THR A 229 -5.48 23.62 5.44
C THR A 229 -6.99 23.70 5.16
N SER A 230 -7.70 24.64 5.78
CA SER A 230 -9.16 24.80 5.62
C SER A 230 -9.62 25.05 4.18
N ASN A 231 -8.74 25.57 3.32
CA ASN A 231 -9.05 25.80 1.89
C ASN A 231 -8.67 24.61 1.01
N SER A 232 -8.03 23.59 1.54
CA SER A 232 -7.58 22.45 0.74
C SER A 232 -8.73 21.55 0.30
N LYS A 233 -8.57 20.96 -0.90
CA LYS A 233 -9.43 19.91 -1.42
C LYS A 233 -8.56 18.74 -1.84
N THR A 234 -8.64 17.63 -1.15
CA THR A 234 -7.87 16.42 -1.44
C THR A 234 -8.80 15.31 -1.90
N MET A 235 -8.52 14.74 -3.08
CA MET A 235 -9.26 13.62 -3.67
C MET A 235 -8.32 12.42 -3.77
N VAL A 236 -8.66 11.32 -3.14
CA VAL A 236 -7.88 10.08 -3.13
C VAL A 236 -8.60 9.03 -3.98
N THR A 237 -8.08 8.77 -5.17
CA THR A 237 -8.50 7.67 -6.05
C THR A 237 -7.47 6.54 -6.05
N GLY A 238 -6.23 6.84 -5.71
CA GLY A 238 -5.14 5.92 -5.41
C GLY A 238 -5.03 5.62 -3.93
N ASP A 239 -3.84 5.70 -3.38
CA ASP A 239 -3.56 5.35 -1.98
C ASP A 239 -2.96 6.53 -1.21
N PHE A 240 -3.47 6.79 -0.01
CA PHE A 240 -2.91 7.75 0.95
C PHE A 240 -2.68 7.02 2.27
N GLN A 241 -1.43 6.89 2.68
CA GLN A 241 -1.06 6.17 3.90
C GLN A 241 -0.34 7.10 4.87
N THR A 242 -0.70 7.02 6.15
CA THR A 242 0.01 7.67 7.25
C THR A 242 0.46 6.59 8.22
N PRO A 243 1.72 6.10 8.12
CA PRO A 243 2.31 5.16 9.06
C PRO A 243 2.37 5.72 10.49
N GLU A 244 2.79 4.92 11.47
CA GLU A 244 2.74 5.25 12.91
C GLU A 244 3.49 6.53 13.27
N THR A 245 4.61 6.82 12.62
CA THR A 245 5.39 8.06 12.81
C THR A 245 4.74 9.28 12.17
N GLY A 246 3.89 9.07 11.16
CA GLY A 246 3.30 10.13 10.38
C GLY A 246 2.22 10.92 11.10
N ARG A 247 2.00 12.16 10.67
CA ARG A 247 0.97 13.06 11.18
C ARG A 247 0.14 13.62 10.02
N LEU A 248 -1.17 13.43 10.06
CA LEU A 248 -2.13 14.05 9.13
C LEU A 248 -3.02 15.05 9.88
N LEU A 249 -2.94 16.31 9.50
CA LEU A 249 -3.78 17.39 10.02
C LEU A 249 -4.78 17.79 8.93
N CYS A 250 -6.00 17.28 9.00
CA CYS A 250 -7.04 17.52 8.00
C CYS A 250 -8.01 18.61 8.48
N ARG A 251 -7.79 19.84 8.01
CA ARG A 251 -8.64 21.01 8.29
C ARG A 251 -9.56 21.35 7.11
N GLY A 252 -9.28 20.86 5.93
CA GLY A 252 -10.03 21.07 4.70
C GLY A 252 -10.93 19.90 4.33
N TYR A 253 -11.24 19.78 3.04
CA TYR A 253 -12.03 18.70 2.47
C TYR A 253 -11.12 17.56 2.01
N PHE A 254 -11.39 16.35 2.46
CA PHE A 254 -10.65 15.13 2.12
C PHE A 254 -11.64 14.04 1.69
N ALA A 255 -11.60 13.67 0.42
CA ALA A 255 -12.49 12.65 -0.11
C ALA A 255 -11.71 11.41 -0.57
N VAL A 256 -12.15 10.24 -0.13
CA VAL A 256 -11.72 8.95 -0.66
C VAL A 256 -12.78 8.49 -1.66
N THR A 257 -12.42 8.44 -2.94
CA THR A 257 -13.35 8.06 -4.02
C THR A 257 -13.58 6.55 -4.03
N ILE A 258 -14.53 6.07 -4.82
CA ILE A 258 -14.91 4.64 -4.87
C ILE A 258 -13.75 3.68 -5.13
N ASN A 259 -12.72 4.12 -5.82
CA ASN A 259 -11.51 3.35 -6.10
C ASN A 259 -10.33 3.72 -5.19
N GLY A 260 -10.54 4.69 -4.30
CA GLY A 260 -9.49 5.19 -3.42
C GLY A 260 -9.38 4.41 -2.13
N ARG A 261 -8.17 4.47 -1.55
CA ARG A 261 -7.89 3.91 -0.25
C ARG A 261 -7.13 4.92 0.60
N THR A 262 -7.39 4.93 1.89
CA THR A 262 -6.52 5.60 2.86
C THR A 262 -6.36 4.77 4.11
N THR A 263 -5.13 4.75 4.65
CA THR A 263 -4.77 4.04 5.87
C THR A 263 -4.12 5.00 6.85
N GLN A 264 -4.63 5.04 8.07
CA GLN A 264 -4.17 5.93 9.13
C GLN A 264 -3.70 5.09 10.33
N ALA A 265 -2.39 5.04 10.56
CA ALA A 265 -1.76 4.37 11.69
C ALA A 265 -1.14 5.37 12.68
N GLY A 266 -0.70 6.54 12.19
CA GLY A 266 -0.07 7.59 12.96
C GLY A 266 -1.05 8.56 13.63
N TYR A 267 -0.65 9.83 13.76
CA TYR A 267 -1.52 10.87 14.31
C TYR A 267 -2.45 11.43 13.23
N PHE A 268 -3.76 11.33 13.44
CA PHE A 268 -4.76 11.91 12.55
C PHE A 268 -5.68 12.90 13.29
N SER A 269 -5.58 14.18 12.94
CA SER A 269 -6.44 15.24 13.44
C SER A 269 -7.42 15.70 12.36
N LEU A 270 -8.72 15.55 12.62
CA LEU A 270 -9.80 15.98 11.75
C LEU A 270 -10.53 17.18 12.37
N THR A 271 -10.39 18.35 11.76
CA THR A 271 -11.17 19.55 12.09
C THR A 271 -11.99 20.06 10.89
N GLY A 272 -11.77 19.50 9.71
CA GLY A 272 -12.50 19.75 8.47
C GLY A 272 -13.53 18.66 8.15
N GLU A 273 -13.58 18.26 6.89
CA GLU A 273 -14.52 17.27 6.39
C GLU A 273 -13.81 16.09 5.71
N VAL A 274 -14.19 14.86 6.07
CA VAL A 274 -13.85 13.64 5.37
C VAL A 274 -15.11 13.04 4.75
N VAL A 275 -15.03 12.67 3.46
CA VAL A 275 -16.07 11.91 2.76
C VAL A 275 -15.44 10.61 2.26
N ASN A 276 -15.88 9.48 2.78
CA ASN A 276 -15.41 8.17 2.36
C ASN A 276 -16.42 7.49 1.44
N SER A 277 -16.06 7.32 0.17
CA SER A 277 -16.78 6.49 -0.80
C SER A 277 -15.99 5.26 -1.23
N GLY A 278 -14.74 5.14 -0.79
CA GLY A 278 -13.81 4.03 -1.03
C GLY A 278 -13.52 3.23 0.21
N VAL A 279 -12.24 3.00 0.50
CA VAL A 279 -11.77 2.31 1.71
C VAL A 279 -11.04 3.27 2.63
N PHE A 280 -11.52 3.41 3.85
CA PHE A 280 -10.85 4.15 4.92
C PHE A 280 -10.50 3.19 6.05
N VAL A 281 -9.22 3.13 6.42
CA VAL A 281 -8.70 2.24 7.46
C VAL A 281 -8.16 3.05 8.63
N PHE A 282 -8.64 2.77 9.84
CA PHE A 282 -8.01 3.17 11.07
C PHE A 282 -7.24 1.97 11.64
N GLU A 283 -5.92 2.08 11.72
CA GLU A 283 -5.09 1.06 12.35
C GLU A 283 -5.16 1.15 13.89
N ARG A 284 -4.70 0.10 14.60
CA ARG A 284 -4.73 0.05 16.08
C ARG A 284 -3.93 1.16 16.72
N THR A 285 -2.82 1.53 16.12
CA THR A 285 -1.87 2.53 16.61
C THR A 285 -2.31 3.96 16.36
N VAL A 286 -3.38 4.18 15.56
CA VAL A 286 -3.81 5.54 15.21
C VAL A 286 -4.22 6.35 16.43
N ARG A 287 -3.63 7.53 16.56
CA ARG A 287 -4.05 8.57 17.51
C ARG A 287 -5.01 9.53 16.79
N TYR A 288 -6.31 9.26 16.90
CA TYR A 288 -7.35 9.99 16.18
C TYR A 288 -8.00 11.06 17.05
N TYR A 289 -8.02 12.28 16.55
CA TYR A 289 -8.76 13.39 17.12
C TYR A 289 -9.76 13.94 16.10
N LYS A 290 -11.02 14.15 16.53
CA LYS A 290 -12.05 14.77 15.71
C LYS A 290 -12.72 15.91 16.51
N SER A 291 -12.70 17.14 15.98
CA SER A 291 -13.41 18.26 16.61
C SER A 291 -14.94 18.10 16.48
N LYS A 292 -15.70 18.75 17.36
CA LYS A 292 -17.18 18.73 17.31
C LYS A 292 -17.74 19.25 15.98
N ALA A 293 -17.07 20.19 15.34
CA ALA A 293 -17.51 20.78 14.07
C ALA A 293 -17.08 19.94 12.85
N ALA A 294 -16.17 19.00 13.03
CA ALA A 294 -15.66 18.18 11.94
C ALA A 294 -16.69 17.13 11.49
N ARG A 295 -16.73 16.88 10.19
CA ARG A 295 -17.60 15.88 9.59
C ARG A 295 -16.80 14.69 9.08
N PHE A 296 -17.26 13.48 9.39
CA PHE A 296 -16.79 12.25 8.78
C PHE A 296 -17.99 11.51 8.21
N ALA A 297 -18.13 11.53 6.89
CA ALA A 297 -19.25 10.92 6.18
C ALA A 297 -18.80 9.64 5.46
N VAL A 298 -19.63 8.60 5.50
CA VAL A 298 -19.35 7.28 4.91
C VAL A 298 -20.53 6.92 4.01
N SER A 299 -20.28 6.65 2.72
CA SER A 299 -21.34 6.23 1.81
C SER A 299 -21.71 4.75 2.02
N LYS A 300 -22.93 4.36 1.61
CA LYS A 300 -23.40 2.96 1.76
C LYS A 300 -22.53 1.92 1.04
N SER A 301 -21.87 2.32 -0.04
CA SER A 301 -21.02 1.45 -0.85
C SER A 301 -19.55 1.44 -0.42
N SER A 302 -19.17 2.25 0.55
CA SER A 302 -17.79 2.38 1.03
C SER A 302 -17.49 1.43 2.18
N ARG A 303 -16.19 1.23 2.43
CA ARG A 303 -15.73 0.46 3.60
C ARG A 303 -15.04 1.40 4.58
N LEU A 304 -15.48 1.38 5.82
CA LEU A 304 -14.75 1.92 6.97
C LEU A 304 -14.25 0.72 7.77
N ILE A 305 -12.94 0.55 7.86
CA ILE A 305 -12.29 -0.52 8.62
C ILE A 305 -11.66 0.15 9.83
N ASP A 306 -12.11 -0.22 11.03
CA ASP A 306 -11.69 0.41 12.27
C ASP A 306 -11.11 -0.62 13.25
N TYR A 307 -9.76 -0.70 13.28
CA TYR A 307 -9.05 -1.61 14.17
C TYR A 307 -8.83 -1.06 15.58
N ARG A 308 -9.16 0.21 15.85
CA ARG A 308 -8.93 0.86 17.17
C ARG A 308 -9.60 0.13 18.34
N TYR A 309 -10.71 -0.53 18.08
CA TYR A 309 -11.57 -1.17 19.10
C TYR A 309 -11.56 -2.70 19.02
N SER A 310 -10.79 -3.31 18.12
CA SER A 310 -10.69 -4.77 18.08
C SER A 310 -9.88 -5.24 19.28
N SER A 311 -10.58 -5.68 20.33
CA SER A 311 -9.94 -6.40 21.44
C SER A 311 -9.43 -7.75 20.94
N SER A 312 -8.31 -8.21 21.48
CA SER A 312 -7.73 -9.54 21.23
C SER A 312 -8.59 -10.70 21.80
N SER A 313 -9.81 -10.42 22.25
CA SER A 313 -10.80 -11.41 22.68
C SER A 313 -11.81 -11.62 21.56
N HIS A 314 -11.84 -12.80 21.00
CA HIS A 314 -12.83 -13.26 20.03
C HIS A 314 -14.26 -12.95 20.49
N PRO A 315 -15.14 -12.42 19.66
CA PRO A 315 -16.56 -12.46 19.95
C PRO A 315 -17.03 -13.90 19.74
N SER A 316 -17.29 -14.61 20.87
CA SER A 316 -18.16 -15.77 20.85
C SER A 316 -19.53 -15.31 20.35
N GLY A 317 -20.05 -16.02 19.33
CA GLY A 317 -21.30 -15.66 18.65
C GLY A 317 -22.44 -15.39 19.62
N ASP A 318 -23.12 -14.31 19.36
CA ASP A 318 -24.56 -14.19 19.63
C ASP A 318 -25.21 -13.38 18.49
N SER A 319 -26.25 -13.95 17.94
CA SER A 319 -27.07 -13.43 16.86
C SER A 319 -27.99 -12.34 17.39
N GLY A 320 -27.67 -11.09 17.07
CA GLY A 320 -28.57 -9.96 17.29
C GLY A 320 -28.41 -8.96 16.15
N ASN A 321 -29.50 -8.74 15.41
CA ASN A 321 -29.64 -7.82 14.29
C ASN A 321 -28.95 -6.46 14.55
N ASN A 322 -27.84 -6.20 13.84
CA ASN A 322 -27.35 -4.86 13.59
C ASN A 322 -26.92 -4.75 12.13
N GLU A 323 -27.74 -4.07 11.34
CA GLU A 323 -27.41 -3.64 9.98
C GLU A 323 -26.25 -2.64 10.06
N GLY A 324 -25.05 -3.09 9.70
CA GLY A 324 -23.81 -2.32 9.72
C GLY A 324 -22.61 -3.16 10.11
N THR A 325 -22.58 -4.45 9.78
CA THR A 325 -21.43 -5.32 10.01
C THR A 325 -20.26 -4.87 9.13
N THR A 326 -19.28 -4.26 9.78
CA THR A 326 -17.90 -4.24 9.28
C THR A 326 -17.43 -5.70 9.33
N ASP A 327 -17.37 -6.38 8.19
CA ASP A 327 -16.66 -7.65 8.06
C ASP A 327 -15.15 -7.35 8.22
N ILE A 328 -14.70 -7.31 9.46
CA ILE A 328 -13.31 -7.06 9.80
C ILE A 328 -12.60 -8.39 9.64
N GLY A 329 -11.97 -8.60 8.47
CA GLY A 329 -11.10 -9.76 8.26
C GLY A 329 -9.85 -9.68 9.17
N ILE A 330 -9.25 -10.84 9.48
CA ILE A 330 -7.97 -10.94 10.19
C ILE A 330 -6.88 -10.34 9.31
N LYS A 331 -6.09 -9.41 9.84
CA LYS A 331 -5.04 -8.71 9.11
C LYS A 331 -3.80 -9.58 8.93
N GLY A 332 -3.27 -9.65 7.73
CA GLY A 332 -2.05 -10.39 7.42
C GLY A 332 -1.21 -9.74 6.34
N ILE A 333 -0.03 -10.31 6.17
CA ILE A 333 0.92 -9.97 5.11
C ILE A 333 1.36 -11.23 4.38
N ASP A 334 1.93 -11.08 3.19
CA ASP A 334 2.74 -12.14 2.62
C ASP A 334 4.11 -11.60 2.22
N VAL A 335 5.12 -12.44 2.41
CA VAL A 335 6.53 -12.03 2.31
C VAL A 335 7.40 -13.10 1.65
N SER A 336 8.52 -12.64 1.10
CA SER A 336 9.56 -13.47 0.51
C SER A 336 10.93 -12.83 0.76
N TYR A 337 11.98 -13.31 0.08
CA TYR A 337 13.28 -12.64 0.09
C TYR A 337 13.23 -11.17 -0.36
N ALA A 338 12.16 -10.77 -1.07
CA ALA A 338 12.02 -9.42 -1.60
C ALA A 338 11.89 -8.34 -0.50
N GLN A 339 11.37 -8.70 0.66
CA GLN A 339 11.23 -7.80 1.81
C GLN A 339 12.53 -7.67 2.63
N GLY A 340 13.58 -8.44 2.29
CA GLY A 340 14.87 -8.36 2.98
C GLY A 340 14.81 -8.82 4.43
N ALA A 341 15.44 -8.06 5.32
CA ALA A 341 15.42 -8.33 6.76
C ALA A 341 14.12 -7.76 7.36
N ILE A 342 13.42 -8.58 8.15
CA ILE A 342 12.15 -8.23 8.77
C ILE A 342 12.31 -8.26 10.30
N ASP A 343 11.88 -7.17 10.96
CA ASP A 343 11.67 -7.16 12.41
C ASP A 343 10.26 -7.67 12.74
N TRP A 344 10.16 -8.94 13.04
CA TRP A 344 8.89 -9.60 13.30
C TRP A 344 8.20 -9.17 14.59
N ALA A 345 8.96 -8.64 15.55
CA ALA A 345 8.38 -8.05 16.77
C ALA A 345 7.61 -6.77 16.41
N ALA A 346 8.23 -5.87 15.65
CA ALA A 346 7.58 -4.65 15.17
C ALA A 346 6.40 -4.97 14.22
N VAL A 347 6.51 -5.99 13.37
CA VAL A 347 5.39 -6.47 12.54
C VAL A 347 4.20 -6.90 13.40
N LYS A 348 4.44 -7.66 14.48
CA LYS A 348 3.37 -8.08 15.40
C LYS A 348 2.72 -6.90 16.11
N GLU A 349 3.52 -5.96 16.59
CA GLU A 349 3.04 -4.74 17.26
C GLU A 349 2.19 -3.87 16.33
N SER A 350 2.45 -3.88 15.01
CA SER A 350 1.62 -3.19 14.01
C SER A 350 0.23 -3.82 13.81
N GLY A 351 -0.07 -4.91 14.53
CA GLY A 351 -1.36 -5.59 14.49
C GLY A 351 -1.51 -6.61 13.37
N VAL A 352 -0.42 -7.05 12.74
CA VAL A 352 -0.42 -8.20 11.84
C VAL A 352 -0.63 -9.48 12.67
N GLU A 353 -1.62 -10.28 12.28
CA GLU A 353 -2.02 -11.49 13.00
C GLU A 353 -1.55 -12.76 12.29
N PHE A 354 -1.40 -12.72 10.95
CA PHE A 354 -0.85 -13.84 10.19
C PHE A 354 0.12 -13.38 9.10
N ALA A 355 1.01 -14.28 8.71
CA ALA A 355 1.90 -14.11 7.57
C ALA A 355 1.91 -15.36 6.69
N ILE A 356 1.83 -15.21 5.37
CA ILE A 356 2.04 -16.30 4.43
C ILE A 356 3.42 -16.11 3.80
N ILE A 357 4.35 -17.02 4.12
CA ILE A 357 5.78 -16.86 3.85
C ILE A 357 6.19 -17.73 2.68
N ARG A 358 6.87 -17.15 1.68
CA ARG A 358 7.39 -17.97 0.59
C ARG A 358 8.43 -18.95 1.11
N SER A 359 8.12 -20.24 0.98
CA SER A 359 9.08 -21.29 1.35
C SER A 359 10.01 -21.64 0.19
N SER A 360 9.47 -21.65 -1.03
CA SER A 360 10.21 -22.18 -2.17
C SER A 360 9.58 -21.80 -3.51
N ARG A 361 10.27 -22.11 -4.58
CA ARG A 361 9.80 -22.02 -5.96
C ARG A 361 10.24 -23.24 -6.77
N GLY A 362 9.51 -23.52 -7.84
CA GLY A 362 9.86 -24.52 -8.82
C GLY A 362 11.10 -24.16 -9.66
N PRO A 363 11.55 -25.07 -10.55
CA PRO A 363 12.67 -24.84 -11.44
C PRO A 363 12.29 -23.86 -12.55
N VAL A 364 13.04 -22.76 -12.68
CA VAL A 364 12.87 -21.78 -13.76
C VAL A 364 13.52 -22.27 -15.06
N SER A 365 14.61 -23.05 -14.96
CA SER A 365 15.35 -23.63 -16.08
C SER A 365 16.26 -24.75 -15.57
N SER A 366 16.91 -25.47 -16.48
CA SER A 366 17.93 -26.49 -16.12
C SER A 366 19.11 -25.93 -15.31
N THR A 367 19.42 -24.64 -15.47
CA THR A 367 20.48 -23.94 -14.72
C THR A 367 19.97 -23.21 -13.47
N ARG A 368 18.66 -23.14 -13.28
CA ARG A 368 18.01 -22.56 -12.11
C ARG A 368 17.00 -23.55 -11.53
N PRO A 369 17.46 -24.57 -10.80
CA PRO A 369 16.62 -25.63 -10.25
C PRO A 369 15.64 -25.06 -9.21
N ALA A 370 14.73 -25.92 -8.75
CA ALA A 370 13.88 -25.62 -7.59
C ALA A 370 14.74 -25.18 -6.40
N ALA A 371 14.28 -24.18 -5.69
CA ALA A 371 15.05 -23.59 -4.60
C ALA A 371 14.16 -23.15 -3.45
N GLU A 372 14.67 -23.32 -2.25
CA GLU A 372 14.14 -22.68 -1.04
C GLU A 372 14.34 -21.17 -1.13
N ASP A 373 13.41 -20.39 -0.58
CA ASP A 373 13.57 -18.94 -0.46
C ASP A 373 14.66 -18.62 0.58
N THR A 374 15.56 -17.71 0.23
CA THR A 374 16.74 -17.43 1.05
C THR A 374 16.44 -16.88 2.45
N THR A 375 15.28 -16.29 2.64
CA THR A 375 14.82 -15.74 3.92
C THR A 375 13.83 -16.66 4.65
N PHE A 376 13.37 -17.74 4.01
CA PHE A 376 12.29 -18.59 4.52
C PHE A 376 12.53 -19.05 5.96
N LYS A 377 13.67 -19.67 6.21
CA LYS A 377 14.02 -20.23 7.51
C LYS A 377 14.00 -19.18 8.62
N TYR A 378 14.50 -18.00 8.34
CA TYR A 378 14.46 -16.87 9.27
C TYR A 378 13.02 -16.42 9.49
N ASN A 379 12.29 -16.13 8.41
CA ASN A 379 10.96 -15.55 8.49
C ASN A 379 9.97 -16.47 9.20
N ILE A 380 9.91 -17.77 8.87
CA ILE A 380 8.98 -18.69 9.52
C ILE A 380 9.27 -18.87 11.02
N THR A 381 10.55 -18.87 11.38
CA THR A 381 10.97 -19.03 12.78
C THR A 381 10.65 -17.79 13.60
N GLU A 382 11.04 -16.61 13.11
CA GLU A 382 10.89 -15.37 13.89
C GLU A 382 9.43 -14.86 13.90
N ALA A 383 8.67 -15.05 12.81
CA ALA A 383 7.23 -14.77 12.81
C ALA A 383 6.48 -15.60 13.85
N ALA A 384 6.73 -16.91 13.90
CA ALA A 384 6.12 -17.80 14.89
C ALA A 384 6.51 -17.41 16.32
N LYS A 385 7.79 -17.08 16.58
CA LYS A 385 8.27 -16.60 17.89
C LYS A 385 7.59 -15.30 18.32
N ALA A 386 7.33 -14.39 17.36
CA ALA A 386 6.60 -13.15 17.63
C ALA A 386 5.10 -13.37 17.87
N GLY A 387 4.59 -14.61 17.76
CA GLY A 387 3.17 -14.93 17.94
C GLY A 387 2.31 -14.53 16.75
N ILE A 388 2.88 -14.53 15.55
CA ILE A 388 2.16 -14.39 14.28
C ILE A 388 1.83 -15.78 13.76
N HIS A 389 0.57 -16.01 13.35
CA HIS A 389 0.18 -17.26 12.69
C HIS A 389 0.88 -17.39 11.35
N VAL A 390 1.45 -18.55 11.05
CA VAL A 390 2.28 -18.74 9.86
C VAL A 390 1.67 -19.73 8.88
N GLY A 391 1.44 -19.26 7.67
CA GLY A 391 1.23 -20.04 6.47
C GLY A 391 2.45 -19.99 5.56
N VAL A 392 2.45 -20.82 4.53
CA VAL A 392 3.56 -20.90 3.59
C VAL A 392 3.07 -20.98 2.15
N TYR A 393 3.86 -20.49 1.20
CA TYR A 393 3.54 -20.66 -0.20
C TYR A 393 4.71 -21.14 -1.06
N HIS A 394 4.36 -21.81 -2.17
CA HIS A 394 5.28 -22.24 -3.22
C HIS A 394 4.90 -21.57 -4.54
N TYR A 395 5.85 -20.93 -5.21
CA TYR A 395 5.67 -20.33 -6.53
C TYR A 395 5.83 -21.40 -7.64
N LEU A 396 4.77 -21.65 -8.39
CA LEU A 396 4.69 -22.74 -9.37
C LEU A 396 5.35 -22.38 -10.71
N TYR A 397 6.27 -23.24 -11.17
CA TYR A 397 6.84 -23.18 -12.52
C TYR A 397 6.50 -24.39 -13.38
N ALA A 398 5.90 -25.45 -12.83
CA ALA A 398 5.60 -26.69 -13.54
C ALA A 398 4.81 -26.46 -14.82
N GLU A 399 5.25 -27.06 -15.93
CA GLU A 399 4.54 -27.07 -17.22
C GLU A 399 3.88 -28.43 -17.52
N THR A 400 4.09 -29.45 -16.67
CA THR A 400 3.45 -30.76 -16.76
C THR A 400 2.94 -31.24 -15.40
N VAL A 401 1.98 -32.17 -15.40
CA VAL A 401 1.51 -32.84 -14.18
C VAL A 401 2.64 -33.55 -13.43
N ALA A 402 3.58 -34.17 -14.16
CA ALA A 402 4.71 -34.85 -13.53
C ALA A 402 5.66 -33.88 -12.83
N ASP A 403 5.86 -32.70 -13.40
CA ASP A 403 6.71 -31.68 -12.78
C ASP A 403 5.99 -31.01 -11.59
N ALA A 404 4.68 -30.79 -11.67
CA ALA A 404 3.89 -30.31 -10.54
C ALA A 404 4.02 -31.22 -9.31
N LYS A 405 3.97 -32.54 -9.51
CA LYS A 405 4.19 -33.50 -8.43
C LYS A 405 5.60 -33.44 -7.83
N LYS A 406 6.63 -33.24 -8.67
CA LYS A 406 8.01 -33.05 -8.18
C LYS A 406 8.15 -31.76 -7.38
N GLU A 407 7.52 -30.67 -7.85
CA GLU A 407 7.51 -29.40 -7.13
C GLU A 407 6.77 -29.53 -5.79
N ALA A 408 5.63 -30.21 -5.76
CA ALA A 408 4.90 -30.50 -4.52
C ALA A 408 5.76 -31.31 -3.52
N GLN A 409 6.46 -32.34 -3.98
CA GLN A 409 7.37 -33.13 -3.13
C GLN A 409 8.52 -32.29 -2.59
N PHE A 410 9.11 -31.40 -3.42
CA PHE A 410 10.14 -30.46 -2.98
C PHE A 410 9.60 -29.49 -1.93
N PHE A 411 8.42 -28.91 -2.18
CA PHE A 411 7.72 -28.03 -1.26
C PHE A 411 7.46 -28.69 0.09
N LEU A 412 6.83 -29.87 0.09
CA LEU A 412 6.52 -30.64 1.29
C LEU A 412 7.77 -30.95 2.12
N LYS A 413 8.85 -31.37 1.45
CA LYS A 413 10.14 -31.60 2.14
C LYS A 413 10.71 -30.34 2.77
N THR A 414 10.54 -29.18 2.11
CA THR A 414 11.02 -27.89 2.61
C THR A 414 10.29 -27.45 3.87
N ILE A 415 8.98 -27.72 3.95
CA ILE A 415 8.13 -27.25 5.06
C ILE A 415 8.01 -28.24 6.20
N GLU A 416 8.32 -29.53 5.99
CA GLU A 416 8.19 -30.61 7.00
C GLU A 416 8.76 -30.28 8.39
N PRO A 417 9.91 -29.58 8.53
CA PRO A 417 10.47 -29.28 9.85
C PRO A 417 9.70 -28.23 10.67
N TYR A 418 8.69 -27.58 10.11
CA TYR A 418 8.07 -26.42 10.73
C TYR A 418 6.62 -26.68 11.14
N GLN A 419 6.22 -26.08 12.27
CA GLN A 419 4.80 -26.02 12.63
C GLN A 419 4.13 -24.86 11.86
N ILE A 420 3.09 -25.18 11.11
CA ILE A 420 2.38 -24.25 10.25
C ILE A 420 0.92 -24.28 10.67
N ASP A 421 0.42 -23.17 11.19
CA ASP A 421 -0.96 -23.07 11.70
C ASP A 421 -1.90 -22.26 10.80
N TYR A 422 -1.41 -21.88 9.62
CA TYR A 422 -2.15 -21.21 8.56
C TYR A 422 -2.06 -22.01 7.25
N PRO A 423 -2.78 -21.65 6.15
CA PRO A 423 -2.82 -22.45 4.93
C PRO A 423 -1.45 -22.71 4.29
N VAL A 424 -1.35 -23.86 3.62
CA VAL A 424 -0.23 -24.27 2.78
C VAL A 424 -0.62 -24.05 1.32
N VAL A 425 0.00 -23.07 0.68
CA VAL A 425 -0.52 -22.40 -0.51
C VAL A 425 0.29 -22.70 -1.76
N LEU A 426 -0.41 -22.98 -2.87
CA LEU A 426 0.15 -22.97 -4.21
C LEU A 426 -0.10 -21.60 -4.86
N ASP A 427 0.97 -20.94 -5.25
CA ASP A 427 0.96 -19.65 -5.95
C ASP A 427 1.05 -19.87 -7.47
N VAL A 428 -0.03 -19.47 -8.19
CA VAL A 428 -0.21 -19.71 -9.63
C VAL A 428 -0.42 -18.38 -10.36
N GLU A 429 0.65 -17.84 -10.91
CA GLU A 429 0.62 -16.57 -11.64
C GLU A 429 1.70 -16.44 -12.74
N GLU A 430 2.49 -17.50 -12.94
CA GLU A 430 3.59 -17.48 -13.91
C GLU A 430 3.06 -17.34 -15.33
N GLN A 431 3.27 -16.19 -15.95
CA GLN A 431 2.70 -15.82 -17.24
C GLN A 431 3.10 -16.80 -18.38
N SER A 432 4.25 -17.43 -18.29
CA SER A 432 4.68 -18.42 -19.29
C SER A 432 3.75 -19.65 -19.36
N GLN A 433 3.05 -19.97 -18.26
CA GLN A 433 2.12 -21.10 -18.17
C GLN A 433 0.77 -20.81 -18.84
N ALA A 434 0.40 -19.54 -19.07
CA ALA A 434 -0.87 -19.20 -19.72
C ALA A 434 -1.03 -19.83 -21.12
N LYS A 435 0.10 -20.07 -21.82
CA LYS A 435 0.14 -20.75 -23.15
C LYS A 435 -0.25 -22.23 -23.11
N LEU A 436 -0.23 -22.88 -21.93
CA LEU A 436 -0.54 -24.31 -21.79
C LEU A 436 -2.02 -24.61 -22.00
N GLY A 437 -2.87 -23.58 -21.94
CA GLY A 437 -4.31 -23.66 -22.06
C GLY A 437 -5.01 -24.12 -20.79
N LYS A 438 -6.24 -23.67 -20.61
CA LYS A 438 -7.05 -23.78 -19.40
C LYS A 438 -7.12 -25.21 -18.82
N SER A 439 -7.38 -26.19 -19.66
CA SER A 439 -7.49 -27.59 -19.22
C SER A 439 -6.17 -28.16 -18.68
N ASN A 440 -5.04 -27.83 -19.33
CA ASN A 440 -3.75 -28.38 -18.93
C ASN A 440 -3.25 -27.73 -17.65
N ILE A 441 -3.31 -26.40 -17.55
CA ILE A 441 -2.87 -25.70 -16.33
C ILE A 441 -3.72 -26.08 -15.13
N THR A 442 -5.04 -26.28 -15.31
CA THR A 442 -5.92 -26.75 -14.23
C THR A 442 -5.50 -28.14 -13.72
N LYS A 443 -5.14 -29.07 -14.61
CA LYS A 443 -4.64 -30.40 -14.21
C LYS A 443 -3.30 -30.32 -13.47
N ILE A 444 -2.42 -29.42 -13.88
CA ILE A 444 -1.12 -29.17 -13.24
C ILE A 444 -1.34 -28.65 -11.82
N VAL A 445 -2.16 -27.61 -11.67
CA VAL A 445 -2.52 -27.01 -10.38
C VAL A 445 -3.18 -28.03 -9.47
N LYS A 446 -4.17 -28.77 -10.00
CA LYS A 446 -4.87 -29.82 -9.23
C LYS A 446 -3.91 -30.89 -8.74
N ALA A 447 -3.00 -31.37 -9.58
CA ALA A 447 -2.05 -32.42 -9.21
C ALA A 447 -1.10 -31.99 -8.07
N PHE A 448 -0.70 -30.71 -8.03
CA PHE A 448 0.09 -30.17 -6.92
C PHE A 448 -0.73 -30.11 -5.63
N LEU A 449 -1.92 -29.53 -5.69
CA LEU A 449 -2.80 -29.36 -4.52
C LEU A 449 -3.26 -30.71 -3.95
N ASP A 450 -3.54 -31.70 -4.82
CA ASP A 450 -3.86 -33.07 -4.42
C ASP A 450 -2.71 -33.71 -3.62
N GLU A 451 -1.44 -33.54 -4.03
CA GLU A 451 -0.26 -34.05 -3.31
C GLU A 451 -0.11 -33.38 -1.93
N VAL A 452 -0.32 -32.04 -1.85
CA VAL A 452 -0.25 -31.30 -0.58
C VAL A 452 -1.36 -31.73 0.38
N SER A 453 -2.59 -31.87 -0.14
CA SER A 453 -3.75 -32.32 0.64
C SER A 453 -3.58 -33.78 1.10
N ALA A 454 -3.10 -34.67 0.22
CA ALA A 454 -2.83 -36.07 0.57
C ALA A 454 -1.75 -36.22 1.64
N ALA A 455 -0.82 -35.27 1.75
CA ALA A 455 0.17 -35.20 2.80
C ALA A 455 -0.39 -34.65 4.14
N GLY A 456 -1.70 -34.38 4.23
CA GLY A 456 -2.37 -33.94 5.47
C GLY A 456 -2.34 -32.44 5.72
N TYR A 457 -1.93 -31.62 4.76
CA TYR A 457 -1.91 -30.18 4.90
C TYR A 457 -3.21 -29.53 4.40
N TYR A 458 -3.56 -28.38 4.95
CA TYR A 458 -4.65 -27.53 4.48
C TYR A 458 -4.22 -26.79 3.22
N ALA A 459 -4.47 -27.40 2.06
CA ALA A 459 -4.07 -26.89 0.78
C ALA A 459 -4.96 -25.71 0.33
N MET A 460 -4.37 -24.64 -0.19
CA MET A 460 -5.06 -23.45 -0.70
C MET A 460 -4.44 -22.98 -2.02
N LEU A 461 -5.25 -22.38 -2.89
CA LEU A 461 -4.83 -21.80 -4.15
C LEU A 461 -4.73 -20.29 -4.06
N TYR A 462 -3.54 -19.71 -4.31
CA TYR A 462 -3.40 -18.28 -4.59
C TYR A 462 -3.36 -18.02 -6.08
N SER A 463 -4.14 -17.05 -6.51
CA SER A 463 -4.00 -16.48 -7.84
C SER A 463 -4.74 -15.14 -7.95
N ASN A 464 -4.45 -14.39 -9.03
CA ASN A 464 -5.17 -13.16 -9.31
C ASN A 464 -6.50 -13.45 -10.06
N LYS A 465 -7.41 -12.46 -10.03
CA LYS A 465 -8.75 -12.57 -10.65
C LYS A 465 -8.70 -13.05 -12.11
N THR A 466 -7.74 -12.59 -12.92
CA THR A 466 -7.62 -12.95 -14.34
C THR A 466 -7.36 -14.45 -14.49
N TRP A 467 -6.43 -15.00 -13.72
CA TRP A 467 -6.13 -16.41 -13.71
C TRP A 467 -7.32 -17.24 -13.28
N LEU A 468 -7.97 -16.89 -12.18
CA LEU A 468 -9.13 -17.61 -11.65
C LEU A 468 -10.33 -17.62 -12.62
N THR A 469 -10.47 -16.59 -13.47
CA THR A 469 -11.61 -16.52 -14.41
C THR A 469 -11.29 -17.03 -15.81
N GLN A 470 -10.07 -16.80 -16.29
CA GLN A 470 -9.72 -17.04 -17.70
C GLN A 470 -8.87 -18.30 -17.89
N TYR A 471 -7.90 -18.55 -17.00
CA TYR A 471 -6.89 -19.58 -17.20
C TYR A 471 -7.12 -20.84 -16.36
N LEU A 472 -7.92 -20.80 -15.30
CA LEU A 472 -8.22 -21.94 -14.44
C LEU A 472 -9.69 -22.33 -14.55
N ASP A 473 -9.96 -23.65 -14.59
CA ASP A 473 -11.29 -24.21 -14.45
C ASP A 473 -11.58 -24.46 -12.97
N MET A 474 -12.15 -23.44 -12.31
CA MET A 474 -12.43 -23.48 -10.88
C MET A 474 -13.44 -24.56 -10.46
N SER A 475 -14.24 -25.09 -11.40
CA SER A 475 -15.15 -26.21 -11.10
C SER A 475 -14.41 -27.52 -10.78
N GLN A 476 -13.19 -27.69 -11.30
CA GLN A 476 -12.32 -28.83 -11.01
C GLN A 476 -11.40 -28.58 -9.79
N LEU A 477 -11.38 -27.39 -9.26
CA LEU A 477 -10.58 -26.95 -8.11
C LEU A 477 -11.45 -26.58 -6.90
N SER A 478 -12.74 -26.94 -6.93
CA SER A 478 -13.73 -26.58 -5.90
C SER A 478 -13.42 -27.12 -4.50
N ASP A 479 -12.56 -28.15 -4.41
CA ASP A 479 -12.14 -28.72 -3.13
C ASP A 479 -11.11 -27.86 -2.39
N TYR A 480 -10.57 -26.84 -3.07
CA TYR A 480 -9.52 -25.95 -2.53
C TYR A 480 -10.03 -24.52 -2.39
N GLU A 481 -9.82 -23.96 -1.22
CA GLU A 481 -10.12 -22.56 -0.99
C GLU A 481 -9.15 -21.64 -1.76
N VAL A 482 -9.61 -20.43 -2.05
CA VAL A 482 -8.88 -19.43 -2.81
C VAL A 482 -8.36 -18.33 -1.88
N TRP A 483 -7.10 -17.97 -2.07
CA TRP A 483 -6.53 -16.69 -1.68
C TRP A 483 -6.48 -15.80 -2.92
N LEU A 484 -7.39 -14.85 -2.99
CA LEU A 484 -7.58 -13.97 -4.14
C LEU A 484 -6.60 -12.81 -4.13
N ALA A 485 -5.83 -12.62 -5.20
CA ALA A 485 -5.13 -11.36 -5.45
C ALA A 485 -5.98 -10.46 -6.35
N GLN A 486 -6.39 -9.35 -5.79
CA GLN A 486 -7.07 -8.30 -6.54
C GLN A 486 -6.90 -6.96 -5.82
N TRP A 487 -5.97 -6.14 -6.28
CA TRP A 487 -5.62 -4.86 -5.67
C TRP A 487 -6.66 -3.80 -6.02
N ASN A 488 -7.75 -3.85 -5.29
CA ASN A 488 -8.90 -2.98 -5.45
C ASN A 488 -9.44 -2.58 -4.06
N THR A 489 -10.34 -1.61 -4.04
CA THR A 489 -11.05 -1.20 -2.82
C THR A 489 -12.04 -2.26 -2.36
N VAL A 490 -12.61 -3.02 -3.29
CA VAL A 490 -13.49 -4.17 -3.05
C VAL A 490 -13.19 -5.25 -4.06
N PRO A 491 -13.26 -6.54 -3.68
CA PRO A 491 -13.08 -7.61 -4.62
C PRO A 491 -14.28 -7.68 -5.59
N THR A 492 -13.98 -7.81 -6.88
CA THR A 492 -15.01 -7.96 -7.93
C THR A 492 -15.03 -9.37 -8.52
N TYR A 493 -14.18 -10.27 -8.02
CA TYR A 493 -14.26 -11.70 -8.28
C TYR A 493 -15.59 -12.24 -7.75
N LYS A 494 -16.23 -13.15 -8.51
CA LYS A 494 -17.56 -13.68 -8.18
C LYS A 494 -17.54 -15.06 -7.56
N GLY A 495 -16.38 -15.73 -7.54
CA GLY A 495 -16.21 -17.00 -6.84
C GLY A 495 -15.91 -16.77 -5.35
N ASP A 496 -15.97 -17.86 -4.58
CA ASP A 496 -15.65 -17.84 -3.16
C ASP A 496 -14.14 -17.72 -2.93
N PHE A 497 -13.74 -17.03 -1.85
CA PHE A 497 -12.36 -16.93 -1.41
C PHE A 497 -12.33 -16.70 0.11
N GLY A 498 -11.30 -17.25 0.75
CA GLY A 498 -11.13 -17.13 2.20
C GLY A 498 -10.14 -16.05 2.62
N ILE A 499 -9.16 -15.74 1.76
CA ILE A 499 -8.19 -14.67 1.97
C ILE A 499 -8.20 -13.74 0.75
N TRP A 500 -8.03 -12.44 1.00
CA TRP A 500 -7.93 -11.43 -0.04
C TRP A 500 -6.65 -10.61 0.11
N GLN A 501 -5.74 -10.70 -0.87
CA GLN A 501 -4.63 -9.79 -1.03
C GLN A 501 -5.14 -8.53 -1.73
N TYR A 502 -5.24 -7.43 -0.98
CA TYR A 502 -5.90 -6.22 -1.45
C TYR A 502 -4.94 -5.10 -1.85
N SER A 503 -3.66 -5.24 -1.53
CA SER A 503 -2.63 -4.25 -1.87
C SER A 503 -1.28 -4.93 -2.00
N CYS A 504 -0.47 -4.49 -2.96
CA CYS A 504 0.96 -4.83 -3.07
C CYS A 504 1.87 -3.65 -2.67
N LYS A 505 1.30 -2.62 -2.06
CA LYS A 505 2.01 -1.39 -1.65
C LYS A 505 1.71 -1.05 -0.20
N GLY A 506 1.55 -2.06 0.66
CA GLY A 506 1.37 -1.86 2.09
C GLY A 506 2.66 -1.42 2.76
N ILE A 507 2.52 -0.69 3.84
CA ILE A 507 3.61 -0.34 4.74
C ILE A 507 3.29 -0.95 6.09
N VAL A 508 4.24 -1.68 6.63
CA VAL A 508 4.13 -2.36 7.93
C VAL A 508 5.41 -2.09 8.70
N SER A 509 5.28 -1.67 9.96
CA SER A 509 6.42 -1.46 10.84
C SER A 509 7.27 -2.74 10.91
N GLY A 510 8.59 -2.60 10.84
CA GLY A 510 9.52 -3.74 10.80
C GLY A 510 9.84 -4.28 9.40
N ILE A 511 9.30 -3.69 8.33
CA ILE A 511 9.58 -4.06 6.94
C ILE A 511 10.00 -2.82 6.15
N ASP A 512 11.19 -2.89 5.53
CA ASP A 512 11.64 -1.83 4.63
C ASP A 512 10.93 -1.91 3.27
N GLY A 513 10.31 -0.79 2.85
CA GLY A 513 9.61 -0.71 1.57
C GLY A 513 8.19 -1.28 1.61
N TYR A 514 7.72 -1.75 0.45
CA TYR A 514 6.35 -2.24 0.29
C TYR A 514 6.23 -3.73 0.64
N VAL A 515 5.09 -4.07 1.23
CA VAL A 515 4.68 -5.44 1.51
C VAL A 515 3.24 -5.67 1.06
N ASP A 516 2.93 -6.90 0.68
CA ASP A 516 1.59 -7.32 0.31
C ASP A 516 0.68 -7.41 1.55
N LEU A 517 -0.51 -6.77 1.46
CA LEU A 517 -1.48 -6.72 2.55
C LEU A 517 -2.66 -7.63 2.28
N ASN A 518 -3.04 -8.39 3.30
CA ASN A 518 -4.06 -9.42 3.23
C ASN A 518 -5.14 -9.25 4.30
N LEU A 519 -6.36 -9.70 3.96
CA LEU A 519 -7.45 -9.91 4.89
C LEU A 519 -7.91 -11.35 4.81
N SER A 520 -7.88 -12.07 5.93
CA SER A 520 -8.49 -13.39 6.05
C SER A 520 -9.90 -13.25 6.62
N TYR A 521 -10.90 -13.80 5.93
CA TYR A 521 -12.29 -13.80 6.37
C TYR A 521 -12.64 -15.00 7.24
N LYS A 522 -11.66 -15.89 7.46
CA LYS A 522 -11.80 -17.11 8.28
C LYS A 522 -10.63 -17.20 9.27
N ASP A 523 -10.90 -17.76 10.44
CA ASP A 523 -9.89 -18.11 11.43
C ASP A 523 -9.26 -19.47 11.05
N TYR A 524 -8.27 -19.42 10.15
CA TYR A 524 -7.60 -20.62 9.65
C TYR A 524 -6.81 -21.34 10.75
N ALA A 525 -6.22 -20.64 11.70
CA ALA A 525 -5.52 -21.26 12.80
C ALA A 525 -6.45 -22.21 13.59
N LYS A 526 -7.68 -21.76 13.84
CA LYS A 526 -8.70 -22.56 14.50
C LYS A 526 -9.22 -23.69 13.61
N ILE A 527 -9.46 -23.40 12.32
CA ILE A 527 -9.96 -24.40 11.34
C ILE A 527 -8.94 -25.53 11.19
N ILE A 528 -7.68 -25.20 10.97
CA ILE A 528 -6.59 -26.16 10.74
C ILE A 528 -6.37 -27.01 11.99
N LYS A 529 -6.28 -26.40 13.17
CA LYS A 529 -6.14 -27.13 14.43
C LYS A 529 -7.33 -28.05 14.71
N LYS A 530 -8.57 -27.55 14.55
CA LYS A 530 -9.78 -28.35 14.78
C LYS A 530 -9.91 -29.50 13.79
N GLY A 531 -9.47 -29.29 12.55
CA GLY A 531 -9.52 -30.29 11.48
C GLY A 531 -8.37 -31.30 11.53
N GLY A 532 -7.37 -31.12 12.39
CA GLY A 532 -6.17 -31.96 12.45
C GLY A 532 -5.29 -31.85 11.21
N TYR A 533 -5.39 -30.72 10.47
CA TYR A 533 -4.53 -30.45 9.32
C TYR A 533 -3.13 -29.98 9.76
N ASN A 534 -2.20 -29.98 8.82
CA ASN A 534 -0.82 -29.50 9.01
C ASN A 534 -0.10 -30.23 10.16
N HIS A 535 -0.53 -31.47 10.47
CA HIS A 535 0.00 -32.29 11.58
C HIS A 535 -0.14 -31.64 12.97
N LEU A 536 -1.05 -30.67 13.11
CA LEU A 536 -1.39 -30.07 14.41
C LEU A 536 -2.44 -30.92 15.13
N THR A 537 -2.12 -31.32 16.37
CA THR A 537 -3.00 -32.11 17.25
C THR A 537 -3.62 -31.26 18.36
#